data_e4508a04f493f2908549c977339b18e8
#
_entry.id   e4508a04f493f2908549c977339b18e8
#
_cell.length_a   1.000
_cell.length_b   1.000
_cell.length_c   1.000
_cell.angle_alpha   90.00
_cell.angle_beta   90.00
_cell.angle_gamma   90.00
#
_symmetry.space_group_name_H-M   'P 1'
#
loop_
_entity.id
_entity.type
_entity.pdbx_description
1 polymer ?
#
loop_
_entity_poly.entity_id
_entity_poly.type
_entity_poly.pdbx_seq_one_letter_code
_entity_poly.pdbx_strand_id
1 'polypeptide(L)'
;MLDKISHKIVPTFNQKVELSGTFAGEPFVFSVKLLGQQYPQYLILGLGYQARWEKVLPAIKESENLRLKLISDEGEMIAAHVSLIHATHFPEKLLFMSYPEQGIARSLRQSPRVGIDYPAQLQVANHFPYINGSIVDIGRGGVGFETTQQLPSMMSDLCDRDVKLHIGKDDQQRWSLSGRIRLLQEHRPNVWHVGIKCELSVAECEEVLYHLVSHQNAIDRLINNDQSNDSYSNNTLQV
;
A
#
# COMPACT_ATOMS: atom_id res chain seq x y z
N MET A 1 9.76 7.04 25.53
CA MET A 1 10.31 5.69 25.66
C MET A 1 10.14 5.05 24.29
N LEU A 2 11.18 4.47 23.71
CA LEU A 2 11.08 3.76 22.43
C LEU A 2 10.61 2.36 22.76
N ASP A 3 9.46 1.97 22.21
CA ASP A 3 8.94 0.64 22.41
C ASP A 3 9.64 -0.37 21.50
N LYS A 4 9.80 -1.59 21.97
CA LYS A 4 10.37 -2.66 21.17
C LYS A 4 9.37 -2.98 20.04
N ILE A 5 9.84 -2.95 18.80
CA ILE A 5 9.02 -3.41 17.66
C ILE A 5 8.92 -4.92 17.78
N SER A 6 7.76 -5.40 18.26
CA SER A 6 7.54 -6.80 18.64
C SER A 6 7.17 -7.71 17.47
N HIS A 7 6.94 -7.15 16.29
CA HIS A 7 6.47 -7.89 15.12
C HIS A 7 7.30 -7.58 13.87
N LYS A 8 7.30 -8.51 12.95
CA LYS A 8 7.95 -8.33 11.66
C LYS A 8 7.28 -7.18 10.90
N ILE A 9 8.05 -6.17 10.55
CA ILE A 9 7.58 -5.13 9.64
C ILE A 9 7.43 -5.78 8.26
N VAL A 10 6.23 -5.72 7.70
CA VAL A 10 5.98 -6.15 6.32
C VAL A 10 5.84 -4.89 5.46
N PRO A 11 6.90 -4.45 4.80
CA PRO A 11 6.86 -3.26 3.97
C PRO A 11 6.35 -3.59 2.57
N THR A 12 5.66 -2.65 1.96
CA THR A 12 5.36 -2.71 0.54
C THR A 12 6.64 -2.54 -0.28
N PHE A 13 6.88 -3.38 -1.29
CA PHE A 13 8.03 -3.25 -2.18
C PHE A 13 8.01 -1.91 -2.93
N ASN A 14 9.20 -1.37 -3.20
CA ASN A 14 9.40 -0.07 -3.82
C ASN A 14 8.79 1.13 -3.07
N GLN A 15 8.42 0.94 -1.82
CA GLN A 15 7.96 2.02 -0.96
C GLN A 15 9.03 3.09 -0.81
N LYS A 16 8.62 4.37 -0.97
CA LYS A 16 9.44 5.50 -0.55
C LYS A 16 9.50 5.55 0.96
N VAL A 17 10.71 5.56 1.50
CA VAL A 17 10.99 5.70 2.93
C VAL A 17 11.92 6.88 3.16
N GLU A 18 11.89 7.42 4.35
CA GLU A 18 12.71 8.56 4.75
C GLU A 18 13.86 8.06 5.63
N LEU A 19 15.08 8.31 5.20
CA LEU A 19 16.29 8.08 5.99
C LEU A 19 16.84 9.44 6.45
N SER A 20 16.89 9.65 7.75
CA SER A 20 17.32 10.92 8.34
C SER A 20 18.39 10.72 9.41
N GLY A 21 19.17 11.76 9.65
CA GLY A 21 20.23 11.75 10.66
C GLY A 21 20.88 13.13 10.81
N THR A 22 22.00 13.16 11.51
CA THR A 22 22.82 14.36 11.68
C THR A 22 24.24 14.06 11.23
N PHE A 23 24.81 14.90 10.39
CA PHE A 23 26.19 14.83 9.91
C PHE A 23 26.89 16.19 10.08
N ALA A 24 28.03 16.18 10.73
CA ALA A 24 28.79 17.41 11.06
C ALA A 24 27.94 18.50 11.75
N GLY A 25 27.00 18.08 12.59
CA GLY A 25 26.07 19.00 13.28
C GLY A 25 24.84 19.41 12.47
N GLU A 26 24.79 19.12 11.19
CA GLU A 26 23.69 19.49 10.30
C GLU A 26 22.72 18.33 10.08
N PRO A 27 21.40 18.54 10.20
CA PRO A 27 20.42 17.52 9.93
C PRO A 27 20.32 17.24 8.41
N PHE A 28 20.11 15.98 8.05
CA PHE A 28 19.82 15.58 6.68
C PHE A 28 18.61 14.66 6.60
N VAL A 29 17.97 14.66 5.44
CA VAL A 29 16.86 13.78 5.11
C VAL A 29 17.04 13.29 3.67
N PHE A 30 17.06 11.99 3.49
CA PHE A 30 17.09 11.35 2.17
C PHE A 30 15.81 10.55 1.92
N SER A 31 15.21 10.77 0.77
CA SER A 31 14.14 9.90 0.27
C SER A 31 14.77 8.74 -0.48
N VAL A 32 14.59 7.53 0.01
CA VAL A 32 15.12 6.29 -0.55
C VAL A 32 14.00 5.30 -0.80
N LYS A 33 14.26 4.26 -1.58
CA LYS A 33 13.28 3.18 -1.80
C LYS A 33 13.62 1.98 -0.93
N LEU A 34 12.64 1.40 -0.26
CA LEU A 34 12.78 0.11 0.40
C LEU A 34 12.58 -0.99 -0.65
N LEU A 35 13.66 -1.68 -0.99
CA LEU A 35 13.68 -2.69 -2.04
C LEU A 35 13.42 -4.10 -1.52
N GLY A 36 13.78 -4.37 -0.27
CA GLY A 36 13.62 -5.68 0.31
C GLY A 36 14.07 -5.75 1.76
N GLN A 37 13.95 -6.95 2.33
CA GLN A 37 14.41 -7.25 3.68
C GLN A 37 14.85 -8.70 3.83
N GLN A 38 15.80 -8.93 4.72
CA GLN A 38 16.14 -10.24 5.27
C GLN A 38 15.90 -10.21 6.78
N TYR A 39 14.71 -10.63 7.18
CA TYR A 39 14.33 -10.63 8.60
C TYR A 39 15.08 -11.70 9.39
N PRO A 40 15.60 -11.41 10.58
CA PRO A 40 15.63 -10.13 11.29
C PRO A 40 16.96 -9.36 11.07
N GLN A 41 17.71 -9.64 10.01
CA GLN A 41 19.09 -9.19 9.86
C GLN A 41 19.19 -7.78 9.28
N TYR A 42 18.55 -7.50 8.12
CA TYR A 42 18.71 -6.20 7.46
C TYR A 42 17.55 -5.83 6.53
N LEU A 43 17.52 -4.54 6.24
CA LEU A 43 16.70 -3.93 5.18
C LEU A 43 17.61 -3.51 4.03
N ILE A 44 17.10 -3.57 2.80
CA ILE A 44 17.79 -3.12 1.58
C ILE A 44 17.11 -1.86 1.08
N LEU A 45 17.86 -0.75 1.05
CA LEU A 45 17.41 0.53 0.55
C LEU A 45 18.11 0.88 -0.76
N GLY A 46 17.35 1.34 -1.74
CA GLY A 46 17.88 1.83 -3.01
C GLY A 46 17.95 3.35 -3.04
N LEU A 47 19.10 3.88 -3.40
CA LEU A 47 19.29 5.27 -3.71
C LEU A 47 19.08 5.46 -5.22
N GLY A 48 18.12 6.31 -5.63
CA GLY A 48 17.90 6.58 -7.04
C GLY A 48 19.14 7.04 -7.78
N TYR A 49 19.16 6.89 -9.10
CA TYR A 49 20.32 7.22 -9.97
C TYR A 49 20.82 8.65 -9.80
N GLN A 50 19.93 9.59 -9.48
CA GLN A 50 20.26 11.01 -9.29
C GLN A 50 20.96 11.31 -7.96
N ALA A 51 20.98 10.38 -7.01
CA ALA A 51 21.63 10.59 -5.72
C ALA A 51 23.15 10.71 -5.91
N ARG A 52 23.73 11.77 -5.37
CA ARG A 52 25.18 12.00 -5.35
C ARG A 52 25.78 11.11 -4.25
N TRP A 53 26.24 9.92 -4.66
CA TRP A 53 26.79 8.91 -3.76
C TRP A 53 27.89 9.44 -2.86
N GLU A 54 28.75 10.28 -3.42
CA GLU A 54 29.92 10.88 -2.74
C GLU A 54 29.51 11.82 -1.58
N LYS A 55 28.27 12.35 -1.63
CA LYS A 55 27.73 13.19 -0.56
C LYS A 55 26.87 12.38 0.42
N VAL A 56 26.11 11.44 -0.09
CA VAL A 56 25.14 10.66 0.71
C VAL A 56 25.84 9.66 1.60
N LEU A 57 26.83 8.94 1.06
CA LEU A 57 27.50 7.85 1.81
C LEU A 57 28.27 8.34 3.04
N PRO A 58 29.08 9.42 3.00
CA PRO A 58 29.71 9.96 4.19
C PRO A 58 28.70 10.38 5.26
N ALA A 59 27.64 11.09 4.86
CA ALA A 59 26.60 11.52 5.78
C ALA A 59 25.94 10.34 6.51
N ILE A 60 25.69 9.23 5.81
CA ILE A 60 25.12 8.03 6.42
C ILE A 60 26.13 7.31 7.31
N LYS A 61 27.38 7.15 6.84
CA LYS A 61 28.45 6.44 7.59
C LYS A 61 28.81 7.10 8.90
N GLU A 62 28.88 8.43 8.90
CA GLU A 62 29.35 9.23 10.03
C GLU A 62 28.20 9.77 10.90
N SER A 63 26.96 9.45 10.54
CA SER A 63 25.80 9.84 11.33
C SER A 63 25.69 9.02 12.60
N GLU A 64 25.60 9.70 13.74
CA GLU A 64 25.42 9.05 15.04
C GLU A 64 23.98 8.58 15.28
N ASN A 65 22.98 9.15 14.57
CA ASN A 65 21.56 8.99 14.86
C ASN A 65 20.74 8.73 13.60
N LEU A 66 21.05 7.64 12.88
CA LEU A 66 20.25 7.26 11.71
C LEU A 66 18.87 6.78 12.13
N ARG A 67 17.86 7.37 11.50
CA ARG A 67 16.45 7.01 11.68
C ARG A 67 15.83 6.69 10.34
N LEU A 68 15.12 5.58 10.30
CA LEU A 68 14.30 5.17 9.17
C LEU A 68 12.83 5.40 9.52
N LYS A 69 12.11 6.08 8.62
CA LYS A 69 10.66 6.27 8.71
C LYS A 69 10.02 5.62 7.52
N LEU A 70 9.12 4.69 7.78
CA LEU A 70 8.39 3.92 6.77
C LEU A 70 6.93 3.75 7.18
N ILE A 71 6.11 3.29 6.25
CA ILE A 71 4.72 2.91 6.51
C ILE A 71 4.61 1.40 6.29
N SER A 72 4.07 0.69 7.29
CA SER A 72 3.76 -0.74 7.16
C SER A 72 2.55 -0.94 6.23
N ASP A 73 2.37 -2.16 5.74
CA ASP A 73 1.17 -2.56 4.97
C ASP A 73 -0.12 -2.43 5.79
N GLU A 74 -0.03 -2.57 7.11
CA GLU A 74 -1.14 -2.31 8.05
C GLU A 74 -1.46 -0.81 8.19
N GLY A 75 -0.65 0.08 7.59
CA GLY A 75 -0.82 1.53 7.65
C GLY A 75 -0.34 2.16 8.95
N GLU A 76 0.66 1.56 9.58
CA GLU A 76 1.37 2.16 10.70
C GLU A 76 2.59 2.94 10.21
N MET A 77 2.76 4.15 10.69
CA MET A 77 4.01 4.89 10.54
C MET A 77 5.00 4.39 11.58
N ILE A 78 6.09 3.83 11.12
CA ILE A 78 7.18 3.33 11.95
C ILE A 78 8.36 4.28 11.81
N ALA A 79 8.86 4.79 12.93
CA ALA A 79 10.10 5.56 13.00
C ALA A 79 11.06 4.82 13.93
N ALA A 80 12.16 4.33 13.40
CA ALA A 80 13.09 3.48 14.13
C ALA A 80 14.55 3.88 13.91
N HIS A 81 15.40 3.60 14.88
CA HIS A 81 16.83 3.70 14.72
C HIS A 81 17.36 2.52 13.87
N VAL A 82 18.28 2.84 12.98
CA VAL A 82 18.96 1.89 12.12
C VAL A 82 20.43 2.23 12.04
N SER A 83 21.27 1.26 11.69
CA SER A 83 22.69 1.47 11.42
C SER A 83 23.04 0.98 10.03
N LEU A 84 24.03 1.57 9.40
CA LEU A 84 24.54 1.10 8.12
C LEU A 84 25.39 -0.16 8.36
N ILE A 85 25.00 -1.28 7.75
CA ILE A 85 25.78 -2.54 7.77
C ILE A 85 26.74 -2.55 6.59
N HIS A 86 26.24 -2.27 5.39
CA HIS A 86 27.02 -2.30 4.16
C HIS A 86 26.44 -1.32 3.14
N ALA A 87 27.29 -0.87 2.21
CA ALA A 87 26.91 -0.03 1.11
C ALA A 87 27.65 -0.46 -0.16
N THR A 88 26.93 -0.54 -1.28
CA THR A 88 27.49 -0.79 -2.60
C THR A 88 26.97 0.20 -3.61
N HIS A 89 27.78 0.52 -4.64
CA HIS A 89 27.38 1.42 -5.71
C HIS A 89 27.28 0.73 -7.08
N PHE A 90 27.64 -0.55 -7.12
CA PHE A 90 27.57 -1.35 -8.34
C PHE A 90 26.88 -2.70 -8.03
N PRO A 91 25.97 -3.19 -8.91
CA PRO A 91 25.45 -2.52 -10.12
C PRO A 91 24.51 -1.34 -9.83
N GLU A 92 24.02 -1.22 -8.61
CA GLU A 92 23.13 -0.16 -8.15
C GLU A 92 23.59 0.41 -6.80
N LYS A 93 23.16 1.63 -6.50
CA LYS A 93 23.45 2.30 -5.23
C LYS A 93 22.53 1.73 -4.14
N LEU A 94 23.03 0.76 -3.38
CA LEU A 94 22.29 0.07 -2.33
C LEU A 94 22.90 0.33 -0.95
N LEU A 95 22.03 0.44 0.04
CA LEU A 95 22.36 0.52 1.44
C LEU A 95 21.72 -0.69 2.16
N PHE A 96 22.52 -1.41 2.92
CA PHE A 96 22.07 -2.47 3.81
C PHE A 96 22.05 -1.91 5.22
N MET A 97 20.84 -1.74 5.74
CA MET A 97 20.62 -1.15 7.06
C MET A 97 20.26 -2.24 8.06
N SER A 98 20.65 -2.08 9.33
CA SER A 98 20.19 -2.99 10.38
C SER A 98 18.68 -3.09 10.39
N TYR A 99 18.16 -4.27 10.73
CA TYR A 99 16.71 -4.39 10.97
C TYR A 99 16.34 -3.58 12.22
N PRO A 100 15.27 -2.77 12.21
CA PRO A 100 14.90 -1.95 13.34
C PRO A 100 14.39 -2.81 14.52
N GLU A 101 15.09 -2.75 15.64
CA GLU A 101 14.72 -3.47 16.86
C GLU A 101 13.85 -2.61 17.80
N GLN A 102 14.05 -1.30 17.74
CA GLN A 102 13.37 -0.33 18.59
C GLN A 102 12.88 0.85 17.76
N GLY A 103 11.66 1.27 18.03
CA GLY A 103 11.08 2.38 17.31
C GLY A 103 9.74 2.80 17.91
N ILE A 104 9.15 3.80 17.27
CA ILE A 104 7.80 4.27 17.55
C ILE A 104 6.93 3.82 16.39
N ALA A 105 5.91 3.04 16.67
CA ALA A 105 4.86 2.74 15.71
C ALA A 105 3.63 3.57 16.07
N ARG A 106 3.06 4.24 15.08
CA ARG A 106 1.84 5.00 15.23
C ARG A 106 0.90 4.69 14.09
N SER A 107 -0.28 4.19 14.42
CA SER A 107 -1.31 4.00 13.40
C SER A 107 -1.67 5.34 12.76
N LEU A 108 -1.60 5.39 11.44
CA LEU A 108 -2.09 6.52 10.64
C LEU A 108 -3.60 6.41 10.39
N ARG A 109 -4.16 5.25 10.69
CA ARG A 109 -5.57 4.94 10.45
C ARG A 109 -6.33 4.89 11.76
N GLN A 110 -7.51 5.51 11.77
CA GLN A 110 -8.40 5.46 12.93
C GLN A 110 -9.16 4.14 13.04
N SER A 111 -9.22 3.37 11.95
CA SER A 111 -9.88 2.07 11.89
C SER A 111 -9.14 1.13 10.94
N PRO A 112 -9.19 -0.19 11.20
CA PRO A 112 -8.63 -1.18 10.31
C PRO A 112 -9.33 -1.16 8.95
N ARG A 113 -8.65 -1.67 7.94
CA ARG A 113 -9.19 -1.89 6.60
C ARG A 113 -9.21 -3.38 6.30
N VAL A 114 -10.22 -3.79 5.57
CA VAL A 114 -10.35 -5.16 5.08
C VAL A 114 -9.96 -5.17 3.61
N GLY A 115 -8.98 -5.99 3.25
CA GLY A 115 -8.61 -6.25 1.87
C GLY A 115 -9.71 -7.04 1.16
N ILE A 116 -10.12 -6.59 0.00
CA ILE A 116 -11.12 -7.23 -0.85
C ILE A 116 -10.70 -7.04 -2.31
N ASP A 117 -11.32 -7.79 -3.21
CA ASP A 117 -11.23 -7.54 -4.65
C ASP A 117 -12.65 -7.58 -5.23
N TYR A 118 -13.25 -6.42 -5.38
CA TYR A 118 -14.65 -6.31 -5.82
C TYR A 118 -14.79 -5.31 -6.97
N PRO A 119 -15.34 -5.73 -8.13
CA PRO A 119 -15.51 -4.87 -9.28
C PRO A 119 -16.38 -3.66 -8.97
N ALA A 120 -15.93 -2.49 -9.38
CA ALA A 120 -16.62 -1.23 -9.16
C ALA A 120 -16.36 -0.23 -10.29
N GLN A 121 -17.18 0.81 -10.35
CA GLN A 121 -17.04 1.92 -11.28
C GLN A 121 -16.92 3.22 -10.50
N LEU A 122 -15.87 3.98 -10.77
CA LEU A 122 -15.65 5.29 -10.20
C LEU A 122 -16.16 6.39 -11.14
N GLN A 123 -16.99 7.26 -10.66
CA GLN A 123 -17.47 8.44 -11.35
C GLN A 123 -16.89 9.69 -10.67
N VAL A 124 -16.11 10.45 -11.41
CA VAL A 124 -15.51 11.72 -10.95
C VAL A 124 -16.34 12.87 -11.51
N ALA A 125 -17.07 13.56 -10.68
CA ALA A 125 -18.01 14.62 -11.08
C ALA A 125 -18.97 14.20 -12.23
N ASN A 126 -19.99 14.99 -12.54
CA ASN A 126 -21.05 14.60 -13.49
C ASN A 126 -20.63 14.58 -14.98
N HIS A 127 -19.37 14.87 -15.30
CA HIS A 127 -18.92 15.09 -16.69
C HIS A 127 -17.84 14.12 -17.17
N PHE A 128 -17.38 13.19 -16.34
CA PHE A 128 -16.36 12.22 -16.74
C PHE A 128 -16.99 10.85 -17.02
N PRO A 129 -16.43 10.09 -17.98
CA PRO A 129 -16.82 8.71 -18.18
C PRO A 129 -16.53 7.89 -16.92
N TYR A 130 -17.28 6.81 -16.71
CA TYR A 130 -17.01 5.87 -15.63
C TYR A 130 -15.62 5.24 -15.79
N ILE A 131 -14.89 5.18 -14.70
CA ILE A 131 -13.59 4.50 -14.62
C ILE A 131 -13.86 3.12 -14.03
N ASN A 132 -13.63 2.08 -14.82
CA ASN A 132 -13.77 0.71 -14.33
C ASN A 132 -12.54 0.30 -13.52
N GLY A 133 -12.75 -0.47 -12.46
CA GLY A 133 -11.71 -0.97 -11.60
C GLY A 133 -12.25 -1.88 -10.52
N SER A 134 -11.48 -2.05 -9.46
CA SER A 134 -11.85 -2.87 -8.30
C SER A 134 -11.66 -2.10 -7.01
N ILE A 135 -12.51 -2.35 -6.03
CA ILE A 135 -12.27 -1.99 -4.64
C ILE A 135 -11.27 -2.99 -4.08
N VAL A 136 -10.13 -2.51 -3.60
CA VAL A 136 -9.05 -3.36 -3.07
C VAL A 136 -8.97 -3.35 -1.55
N ASP A 137 -9.48 -2.32 -0.92
CA ASP A 137 -9.65 -2.26 0.53
C ASP A 137 -10.83 -1.37 0.92
N ILE A 138 -11.43 -1.67 2.06
CA ILE A 138 -12.51 -0.87 2.64
C ILE A 138 -12.38 -0.80 4.16
N GLY A 139 -12.68 0.36 4.73
CA GLY A 139 -12.74 0.63 6.16
C GLY A 139 -13.73 1.74 6.49
N ARG A 140 -13.95 2.00 7.78
CA ARG A 140 -14.97 2.95 8.27
C ARG A 140 -14.90 4.36 7.67
N GLY A 141 -13.74 4.81 7.26
CA GLY A 141 -13.57 6.19 6.76
C GLY A 141 -13.17 6.26 5.30
N GLY A 142 -13.16 5.14 4.55
CA GLY A 142 -12.74 5.21 3.17
C GLY A 142 -12.54 3.87 2.49
N VAL A 143 -12.33 3.99 1.19
CA VAL A 143 -12.20 2.88 0.25
C VAL A 143 -10.94 3.06 -0.57
N GLY A 144 -10.19 1.98 -0.78
CA GLY A 144 -9.13 1.89 -1.78
C GLY A 144 -9.71 1.33 -3.09
N PHE A 145 -9.47 2.03 -4.19
CA PHE A 145 -9.91 1.63 -5.53
C PHE A 145 -8.70 1.54 -6.45
N GLU A 146 -8.59 0.48 -7.22
CA GLU A 146 -7.54 0.32 -8.23
C GLU A 146 -8.12 0.23 -9.64
N THR A 147 -7.39 0.81 -10.60
CA THR A 147 -7.74 0.77 -12.01
C THR A 147 -6.50 0.70 -12.89
N THR A 148 -6.63 -0.01 -14.00
CA THR A 148 -5.65 -0.01 -15.10
C THR A 148 -6.03 0.95 -16.23
N GLN A 149 -7.20 1.58 -16.14
CA GLN A 149 -7.60 2.57 -17.13
C GLN A 149 -6.73 3.83 -16.98
N GLN A 150 -6.38 4.38 -18.12
CA GLN A 150 -5.66 5.64 -18.17
C GLN A 150 -6.55 6.73 -17.58
N LEU A 151 -6.12 7.30 -16.47
CA LEU A 151 -6.82 8.42 -15.88
C LEU A 151 -6.63 9.67 -16.73
N PRO A 152 -7.59 10.60 -16.76
CA PRO A 152 -7.45 11.84 -17.53
C PRO A 152 -6.14 12.55 -17.21
N SER A 153 -5.51 13.16 -18.22
CA SER A 153 -4.18 13.78 -18.15
C SER A 153 -4.03 14.94 -17.14
N MET A 154 -5.11 15.38 -16.50
CA MET A 154 -5.13 16.37 -15.43
C MET A 154 -5.13 15.74 -14.03
N MET A 155 -4.25 14.79 -13.80
CA MET A 155 -4.28 13.94 -12.60
C MET A 155 -4.05 14.67 -11.28
N SER A 156 -3.26 15.74 -11.27
CA SER A 156 -3.09 16.59 -10.07
C SER A 156 -4.40 17.22 -9.60
N ASP A 157 -5.34 17.41 -10.52
CA ASP A 157 -6.61 18.09 -10.25
C ASP A 157 -7.71 17.15 -9.75
N LEU A 158 -7.45 15.83 -9.70
CA LEU A 158 -8.44 14.85 -9.19
C LEU A 158 -8.42 14.73 -7.67
N CYS A 159 -7.32 15.09 -7.00
CA CYS A 159 -7.30 15.16 -5.55
C CYS A 159 -8.30 16.20 -5.04
N ASP A 160 -8.97 15.85 -3.95
CA ASP A 160 -10.05 16.64 -3.32
C ASP A 160 -11.33 16.79 -4.15
N ARG A 161 -11.46 16.09 -5.29
CA ARG A 161 -12.72 16.02 -6.05
C ARG A 161 -13.71 15.06 -5.40
N ASP A 162 -14.97 15.46 -5.48
CA ASP A 162 -16.09 14.61 -5.08
C ASP A 162 -16.29 13.50 -6.12
N VAL A 163 -16.56 12.31 -5.64
CA VAL A 163 -16.72 11.11 -6.47
C VAL A 163 -17.90 10.28 -5.99
N LYS A 164 -18.41 9.47 -6.91
CA LYS A 164 -19.32 8.36 -6.60
C LYS A 164 -18.70 7.07 -7.03
N LEU A 165 -18.68 6.10 -6.13
CA LEU A 165 -18.24 4.74 -6.39
C LEU A 165 -19.48 3.86 -6.52
N HIS A 166 -19.69 3.29 -7.69
CA HIS A 166 -20.79 2.38 -7.99
C HIS A 166 -20.30 0.95 -7.84
N ILE A 167 -20.95 0.17 -6.98
CA ILE A 167 -20.58 -1.18 -6.60
C ILE A 167 -21.64 -2.15 -7.13
N GLY A 168 -21.23 -3.22 -7.79
CA GLY A 168 -22.10 -4.23 -8.36
C GLY A 168 -22.24 -4.18 -9.88
N LYS A 169 -22.45 -5.34 -10.49
CA LYS A 169 -22.56 -5.51 -11.96
C LYS A 169 -23.99 -5.42 -12.49
N ASP A 170 -24.97 -5.71 -11.66
CA ASP A 170 -26.36 -5.86 -12.09
C ASP A 170 -27.28 -4.75 -11.55
N ASP A 171 -28.31 -4.42 -12.32
CA ASP A 171 -29.25 -3.34 -12.02
C ASP A 171 -30.09 -3.55 -10.73
N GLN A 172 -30.03 -4.72 -10.12
CA GLN A 172 -30.88 -5.08 -8.99
C GLN A 172 -30.30 -4.75 -7.62
N GLN A 173 -28.98 -4.53 -7.48
CA GLN A 173 -28.36 -4.09 -6.20
C GLN A 173 -27.11 -3.24 -6.48
N ARG A 174 -27.28 -2.03 -6.90
CA ARG A 174 -26.19 -1.06 -7.02
C ARG A 174 -26.07 -0.26 -5.74
N TRP A 175 -24.97 -0.48 -5.04
CA TRP A 175 -24.56 0.42 -3.97
C TRP A 175 -23.83 1.62 -4.59
N SER A 176 -24.10 2.79 -4.07
CA SER A 176 -23.39 4.00 -4.47
C SER A 176 -22.81 4.68 -3.25
N LEU A 177 -21.48 4.72 -3.19
CA LEU A 177 -20.76 5.41 -2.13
C LEU A 177 -20.32 6.77 -2.63
N SER A 178 -20.74 7.82 -1.94
CA SER A 178 -20.22 9.16 -2.17
C SER A 178 -18.98 9.39 -1.32
N GLY A 179 -17.99 10.09 -1.88
CA GLY A 179 -16.77 10.39 -1.16
C GLY A 179 -15.93 11.42 -1.88
N ARG A 180 -14.69 11.59 -1.40
CA ARG A 180 -13.72 12.54 -1.94
C ARG A 180 -12.38 11.86 -2.12
N ILE A 181 -11.72 12.07 -3.26
CA ILE A 181 -10.37 11.55 -3.53
C ILE A 181 -9.39 12.23 -2.58
N ARG A 182 -8.60 11.43 -1.86
CA ARG A 182 -7.56 11.89 -0.93
C ARG A 182 -6.17 11.42 -1.30
N LEU A 183 -6.09 10.37 -2.09
CA LEU A 183 -4.84 9.81 -2.58
C LEU A 183 -5.02 9.40 -4.03
N LEU A 184 -4.04 9.74 -4.85
CA LEU A 184 -3.91 9.27 -6.21
C LEU A 184 -2.45 8.94 -6.47
N GLN A 185 -2.16 7.68 -6.70
CA GLN A 185 -0.78 7.23 -6.82
C GLN A 185 -0.70 6.05 -7.79
N GLU A 186 0.31 6.07 -8.64
CA GLU A 186 0.65 4.90 -9.42
C GLU A 186 1.33 3.87 -8.50
N HIS A 187 0.65 2.76 -8.25
CA HIS A 187 1.12 1.71 -7.35
C HIS A 187 2.08 0.74 -8.05
N ARG A 188 1.77 0.42 -9.31
CA ARG A 188 2.57 -0.39 -10.24
C ARG A 188 2.48 0.25 -11.63
N PRO A 189 3.37 -0.07 -12.56
CA PRO A 189 3.25 0.43 -13.94
C PRO A 189 1.84 0.24 -14.50
N ASN A 190 1.19 1.32 -14.87
CA ASN A 190 -0.18 1.37 -15.40
C ASN A 190 -1.27 0.91 -14.42
N VAL A 191 -1.01 0.82 -13.12
CA VAL A 191 -2.01 0.54 -12.08
C VAL A 191 -2.11 1.72 -11.14
N TRP A 192 -3.27 2.36 -11.15
CA TRP A 192 -3.54 3.53 -10.32
C TRP A 192 -4.32 3.13 -9.08
N HIS A 193 -3.81 3.54 -7.92
CA HIS A 193 -4.49 3.42 -6.64
C HIS A 193 -5.11 4.76 -6.26
N VAL A 194 -6.42 4.74 -6.00
CA VAL A 194 -7.24 5.90 -5.64
C VAL A 194 -7.78 5.69 -4.23
N GLY A 195 -7.28 6.47 -3.27
CA GLY A 195 -7.80 6.49 -1.91
C GLY A 195 -8.99 7.46 -1.81
N ILE A 196 -10.16 6.93 -1.47
CA ILE A 196 -11.41 7.70 -1.36
C ILE A 196 -11.81 7.76 0.10
N LYS A 197 -11.96 8.98 0.63
CA LYS A 197 -12.59 9.20 1.93
C LYS A 197 -14.10 9.18 1.74
N CYS A 198 -14.77 8.21 2.33
CA CYS A 198 -16.22 8.12 2.29
C CYS A 198 -16.88 8.99 3.36
N GLU A 199 -18.06 9.52 3.04
CA GLU A 199 -18.90 10.31 3.94
C GLU A 199 -20.03 9.44 4.53
N LEU A 200 -19.73 8.16 4.83
CA LEU A 200 -20.70 7.20 5.35
C LEU A 200 -20.80 7.28 6.87
N SER A 201 -21.99 7.07 7.37
CA SER A 201 -22.19 6.69 8.76
C SER A 201 -21.53 5.33 9.05
N VAL A 202 -21.24 5.05 10.32
CA VAL A 202 -20.66 3.78 10.74
C VAL A 202 -21.53 2.59 10.32
N ALA A 203 -22.85 2.72 10.48
CA ALA A 203 -23.80 1.66 10.13
C ALA A 203 -23.83 1.36 8.63
N GLU A 204 -23.84 2.37 7.77
CA GLU A 204 -23.80 2.20 6.31
C GLU A 204 -22.48 1.54 5.86
N CYS A 205 -21.37 1.92 6.48
CA CYS A 205 -20.08 1.32 6.17
C CYS A 205 -20.04 -0.18 6.58
N GLU A 206 -20.59 -0.52 7.73
CA GLU A 206 -20.69 -1.90 8.21
C GLU A 206 -21.60 -2.76 7.33
N GLU A 207 -22.71 -2.21 6.86
CA GLU A 207 -23.64 -2.90 5.96
C GLU A 207 -22.97 -3.22 4.60
N VAL A 208 -22.30 -2.22 4.00
CA VAL A 208 -21.56 -2.41 2.75
C VAL A 208 -20.44 -3.43 2.92
N LEU A 209 -19.65 -3.33 4.00
CA LEU A 209 -18.59 -4.27 4.35
C LEU A 209 -19.12 -5.70 4.44
N TYR A 210 -20.20 -5.90 5.18
CA TYR A 210 -20.82 -7.22 5.35
C TYR A 210 -21.22 -7.81 4.01
N HIS A 211 -21.83 -7.00 3.15
CA HIS A 211 -22.27 -7.44 1.81
C HIS A 211 -21.08 -7.83 0.92
N LEU A 212 -20.06 -6.99 0.85
CA LEU A 212 -18.88 -7.23 0.01
C LEU A 212 -18.09 -8.47 0.47
N VAL A 213 -17.86 -8.61 1.78
CA VAL A 213 -17.13 -9.75 2.34
C VAL A 213 -17.92 -11.05 2.19
N SER A 214 -19.25 -11.01 2.37
CA SER A 214 -20.10 -12.18 2.18
C SER A 214 -20.12 -12.65 0.73
N HIS A 215 -20.11 -11.73 -0.22
CA HIS A 215 -20.07 -12.04 -1.65
C HIS A 215 -18.70 -12.62 -2.06
N GLN A 216 -17.61 -12.07 -1.55
CA GLN A 216 -16.25 -12.57 -1.78
C GLN A 216 -16.13 -14.02 -1.29
N ASN A 217 -16.56 -14.29 -0.06
CA ASN A 217 -16.55 -15.65 0.50
C ASN A 217 -17.39 -16.65 -0.31
N ALA A 218 -18.48 -16.22 -0.95
CA ALA A 218 -19.28 -17.05 -1.81
C ALA A 218 -18.55 -17.41 -3.11
N ILE A 219 -17.85 -16.44 -3.71
CA ILE A 219 -17.02 -16.66 -4.91
C ILE A 219 -15.86 -17.61 -4.60
N ASP A 220 -15.14 -17.39 -3.49
CA ASP A 220 -14.03 -18.25 -3.09
C ASP A 220 -14.46 -19.70 -2.85
N ARG A 221 -15.67 -19.93 -2.32
CA ARG A 221 -16.24 -21.27 -2.16
C ARG A 221 -16.58 -21.93 -3.51
N LEU A 222 -17.07 -21.15 -4.47
CA LEU A 222 -17.37 -21.68 -5.82
C LEU A 222 -16.06 -22.09 -6.53
N ILE A 223 -15.03 -21.26 -6.50
CA ILE A 223 -13.73 -21.56 -7.13
C ILE A 223 -13.09 -22.80 -6.49
N ASN A 224 -13.11 -22.92 -5.16
CA ASN A 224 -12.52 -24.07 -4.47
C ASN A 224 -13.32 -25.37 -4.67
N ASN A 225 -14.64 -25.32 -4.90
CA ASN A 225 -15.45 -26.48 -5.20
C ASN A 225 -15.21 -27.01 -6.62
N ASP A 226 -14.95 -26.14 -7.60
CA ASP A 226 -14.62 -26.57 -8.96
C ASP A 226 -13.27 -27.29 -9.02
N GLN A 227 -12.27 -26.86 -8.24
CA GLN A 227 -10.97 -27.54 -8.17
C GLN A 227 -11.06 -28.94 -7.52
N SER A 228 -12.04 -29.18 -6.65
CA SER A 228 -12.24 -30.49 -6.05
C SER A 228 -12.93 -31.48 -6.97
N ASN A 229 -13.70 -31.03 -7.96
CA ASN A 229 -14.37 -31.89 -8.93
C ASN A 229 -13.46 -32.36 -10.08
N ASP A 230 -12.45 -31.54 -10.45
CA ASP A 230 -11.49 -31.91 -11.48
C ASP A 230 -10.48 -33.00 -11.02
N SER A 231 -10.29 -33.17 -9.71
CA SER A 231 -9.41 -34.21 -9.17
C SER A 231 -10.01 -35.61 -9.16
N TYR A 232 -11.34 -35.76 -9.34
CA TYR A 232 -12.01 -37.05 -9.38
C TYR A 232 -12.21 -37.65 -10.79
N SER A 233 -12.01 -36.83 -11.84
CA SER A 233 -12.22 -37.32 -13.24
C SER A 233 -10.97 -37.93 -13.88
N ASN A 234 -9.81 -37.91 -13.26
CA ASN A 234 -8.56 -38.44 -13.83
C ASN A 234 -8.16 -39.84 -13.36
N ASN A 235 -9.01 -40.53 -12.58
CA ASN A 235 -8.66 -41.86 -12.03
C ASN A 235 -9.45 -43.04 -12.64
N THR A 236 -10.09 -42.90 -13.81
CA THR A 236 -10.82 -44.00 -14.41
C THR A 236 -10.45 -44.21 -15.88
N LEU A 237 -9.19 -44.48 -16.17
CA LEU A 237 -8.75 -45.10 -17.44
C LEU A 237 -7.36 -45.74 -17.26
N GLN A 238 -7.32 -46.84 -16.53
CA GLN A 238 -6.30 -47.91 -16.72
C GLN A 238 -6.94 -49.25 -16.34
N VAL A 239 -7.49 -49.93 -17.31
CA VAL A 239 -7.55 -51.37 -17.39
C VAL A 239 -7.22 -51.75 -18.82
#